data_a1cd82ca2151dad29f1cb5fe81b7f5a0
#
_entry.id   a1cd82ca2151dad29f1cb5fe81b7f5a0
#
_cell.length_a   1.000
_cell.length_b   1.000
_cell.length_c   1.000
_cell.angle_alpha   90.00
_cell.angle_beta   90.00
_cell.angle_gamma   90.00
#
_symmetry.space_group_name_H-M   'P 1'
#
loop_
_entity.id
_entity.type
_entity.pdbx_description
1 polymer ?
#
loop_
_entity_poly.entity_id
_entity_poly.type
_entity_poly.pdbx_seq_one_letter_code
_entity_poly.pdbx_strand_id
1 'polypeptide(L)'
;MEYIKSLSILQNANKFSLELNPFPHLIIQNALPQELANTLTNNFPISSFQTKANNARCDISASKLSEIKNLANPWNEFIKFHTSQEFFYELIEIFGNEIIKKNDRYFSSLADLQNMRVGTRDIDSLKNHDILLDTQISTNSAVTSISSVREIHVDHTNKLFSGMLYLRQPDDDSNGGNLNLYQWKDGYILRDKLKYYKESLDSRHVDLYKQVTYKNNTCIIFLNSIDALHAVTPREITNHQRTFVNFIGELPYDIFIKRNFFIRIFQRCKALIRKLKNAL
;
A
#
# COMPACT_ATOMS: atom_id res chain seq x y z
N MET A 1 -8.89 15.95 21.03
CA MET A 1 -9.60 15.28 19.92
C MET A 1 -9.38 15.95 18.57
N GLU A 2 -9.42 17.26 18.47
CA GLU A 2 -9.24 18.00 17.20
C GLU A 2 -7.84 17.83 16.59
N TYR A 3 -6.78 17.85 17.40
CA TYR A 3 -5.39 17.62 16.96
C TYR A 3 -5.19 16.22 16.37
N ILE A 4 -5.79 15.18 16.96
CA ILE A 4 -5.68 13.78 16.46
C ILE A 4 -6.35 13.64 15.09
N LYS A 5 -7.50 14.27 14.88
CA LYS A 5 -8.17 14.30 13.56
C LYS A 5 -7.32 14.99 12.50
N SER A 6 -6.53 15.98 12.88
CA SER A 6 -5.66 16.70 11.92
C SER A 6 -4.50 15.85 11.38
N LEU A 7 -4.19 14.70 12.00
CA LEU A 7 -3.16 13.77 11.51
C LEU A 7 -3.67 12.84 10.40
N SER A 8 -4.98 12.60 10.32
CA SER A 8 -5.54 11.59 9.43
C SER A 8 -5.49 12.00 7.95
N ILE A 9 -4.98 11.09 7.10
CA ILE A 9 -5.09 11.22 5.64
C ILE A 9 -6.53 11.10 5.15
N LEU A 10 -7.46 10.61 5.98
CA LEU A 10 -8.88 10.41 5.65
C LEU A 10 -9.77 11.54 6.14
N GLN A 11 -9.24 12.53 6.86
CA GLN A 11 -10.04 13.61 7.48
C GLN A 11 -10.94 14.40 6.50
N ASN A 12 -10.50 14.50 5.24
CA ASN A 12 -11.23 15.19 4.16
C ASN A 12 -12.02 14.21 3.28
N ALA A 13 -12.05 12.92 3.63
CA ALA A 13 -12.76 11.89 2.91
C ALA A 13 -14.07 11.50 3.61
N ASN A 14 -15.00 10.98 2.82
CA ASN A 14 -16.21 10.35 3.32
C ASN A 14 -16.65 9.24 2.37
N LYS A 15 -17.65 8.45 2.76
CA LYS A 15 -18.15 7.33 1.95
C LYS A 15 -18.65 7.71 0.54
N PHE A 16 -19.02 8.97 0.30
CA PHE A 16 -19.47 9.45 -1.01
C PHE A 16 -18.29 9.80 -1.93
N SER A 17 -17.09 9.93 -1.37
CA SER A 17 -15.85 10.13 -2.14
C SER A 17 -15.27 8.81 -2.69
N LEU A 18 -15.83 7.65 -2.28
CA LEU A 18 -15.36 6.35 -2.66
C LEU A 18 -15.72 6.04 -4.12
N GLU A 19 -14.70 5.89 -4.97
CA GLU A 19 -14.87 5.40 -6.33
C GLU A 19 -14.80 3.86 -6.33
N LEU A 20 -15.78 3.20 -6.98
CA LEU A 20 -15.88 1.74 -7.00
C LEU A 20 -15.21 1.11 -8.23
N ASN A 21 -14.98 1.89 -9.27
CA ASN A 21 -14.36 1.45 -10.52
C ASN A 21 -12.93 2.00 -10.65
N PRO A 22 -12.00 1.19 -11.15
CA PRO A 22 -12.10 -0.21 -11.54
C PRO A 22 -12.08 -1.15 -10.32
N PHE A 23 -11.80 -0.64 -9.16
CA PHE A 23 -11.84 -1.27 -7.83
C PHE A 23 -12.06 -0.19 -6.76
N PRO A 24 -12.52 -0.52 -5.55
CA PRO A 24 -12.78 0.49 -4.52
C PRO A 24 -11.52 1.27 -4.15
N HIS A 25 -11.53 2.58 -4.39
CA HIS A 25 -10.41 3.47 -4.09
C HIS A 25 -10.86 4.89 -3.78
N LEU A 26 -9.99 5.63 -3.09
CA LEU A 26 -10.10 7.07 -2.82
C LEU A 26 -8.87 7.78 -3.36
N ILE A 27 -9.08 8.93 -3.99
CA ILE A 27 -8.02 9.87 -4.34
C ILE A 27 -8.35 11.20 -3.65
N ILE A 28 -7.48 11.62 -2.72
CA ILE A 28 -7.70 12.79 -1.89
C ILE A 28 -6.61 13.81 -2.20
N GLN A 29 -7.01 14.93 -2.79
CA GLN A 29 -6.14 16.09 -2.94
C GLN A 29 -6.13 16.88 -1.62
N ASN A 30 -4.99 17.41 -1.22
CA ASN A 30 -4.81 18.09 0.07
C ASN A 30 -5.30 17.20 1.24
N ALA A 31 -4.81 15.97 1.31
CA ALA A 31 -5.25 14.96 2.27
C ALA A 31 -5.01 15.40 3.72
N LEU A 32 -3.92 16.11 3.97
CA LEU A 32 -3.56 16.67 5.28
C LEU A 32 -3.76 18.20 5.31
N PRO A 33 -3.92 18.81 6.50
CA PRO A 33 -3.75 20.25 6.64
C PRO A 33 -2.43 20.71 6.04
N GLN A 34 -2.43 21.83 5.31
CA GLN A 34 -1.28 22.27 4.55
C GLN A 34 -0.01 22.46 5.40
N GLU A 35 -0.17 22.95 6.63
CA GLU A 35 0.94 23.10 7.58
C GLU A 35 1.59 21.78 7.94
N LEU A 36 0.78 20.75 8.22
CA LEU A 36 1.28 19.42 8.53
C LEU A 36 1.96 18.80 7.31
N ALA A 37 1.33 18.89 6.13
CA ALA A 37 1.92 18.39 4.89
C ALA A 37 3.27 19.05 4.62
N ASN A 38 3.37 20.36 4.76
CA ASN A 38 4.63 21.12 4.61
C ASN A 38 5.67 20.67 5.65
N THR A 39 5.26 20.52 6.91
CA THR A 39 6.16 20.09 7.98
C THR A 39 6.72 18.68 7.71
N LEU A 40 5.89 17.74 7.32
CA LEU A 40 6.32 16.37 6.97
C LEU A 40 7.22 16.38 5.72
N THR A 41 6.88 17.17 4.71
CA THR A 41 7.67 17.27 3.48
C THR A 41 9.04 17.89 3.75
N ASN A 42 9.11 19.02 4.44
CA ASN A 42 10.36 19.73 4.72
C ASN A 42 11.29 18.95 5.68
N ASN A 43 10.71 18.12 6.54
CA ASN A 43 11.44 17.26 7.47
C ASN A 43 11.47 15.79 7.02
N PHE A 44 11.29 15.53 5.72
CA PHE A 44 11.38 14.16 5.21
C PHE A 44 12.82 13.65 5.40
N PRO A 45 13.03 12.46 6.01
CA PRO A 45 14.37 11.98 6.39
C PRO A 45 15.16 11.44 5.18
N ILE A 46 15.35 12.23 4.13
CA ILE A 46 16.00 11.86 2.86
C ILE A 46 17.39 11.23 3.11
N SER A 47 18.15 11.76 4.06
CA SER A 47 19.48 11.26 4.40
C SER A 47 19.52 9.81 4.93
N SER A 48 18.39 9.30 5.40
CA SER A 48 18.26 7.92 5.86
C SER A 48 18.14 6.92 4.70
N PHE A 49 17.93 7.40 3.46
CA PHE A 49 17.73 6.58 2.27
C PHE A 49 18.92 6.72 1.32
N GLN A 50 19.96 5.92 1.53
CA GLN A 50 21.15 5.96 0.69
C GLN A 50 21.26 4.69 -0.15
N THR A 51 21.02 4.83 -1.45
CA THR A 51 21.30 3.78 -2.44
C THR A 51 21.77 4.41 -3.75
N LYS A 52 22.72 3.76 -4.42
CA LYS A 52 23.18 4.11 -5.76
C LYS A 52 22.43 3.38 -6.87
N ALA A 53 21.53 2.47 -6.52
CA ALA A 53 20.74 1.73 -7.51
C ALA A 53 19.74 2.67 -8.20
N ASN A 54 19.58 2.49 -9.52
CA ASN A 54 18.70 3.32 -10.34
C ASN A 54 17.24 3.15 -9.93
N ASN A 55 16.56 4.25 -9.59
CA ASN A 55 15.15 4.29 -9.26
C ASN A 55 14.70 3.22 -8.25
N ALA A 56 15.59 2.85 -7.33
CA ALA A 56 15.35 1.78 -6.38
C ALA A 56 14.43 2.23 -5.23
N ARG A 57 13.48 1.38 -4.88
CA ARG A 57 12.61 1.60 -3.74
C ARG A 57 13.33 1.27 -2.43
N CYS A 58 13.20 2.16 -1.46
CA CYS A 58 13.64 1.97 -0.09
C CYS A 58 12.50 2.34 0.86
N ASP A 59 12.23 1.47 1.84
CA ASP A 59 11.17 1.66 2.83
C ASP A 59 11.74 1.55 4.25
N ILE A 60 11.30 2.45 5.14
CA ILE A 60 11.52 2.34 6.58
C ILE A 60 10.16 2.15 7.22
N SER A 61 9.90 0.95 7.77
CA SER A 61 8.64 0.57 8.43
C SER A 61 8.43 1.29 9.75
N ALA A 62 7.19 1.32 10.23
CA ALA A 62 6.86 1.87 11.54
C ALA A 62 7.68 1.26 12.68
N SER A 63 8.00 -0.04 12.59
CA SER A 63 8.83 -0.75 13.58
C SER A 63 10.29 -0.26 13.64
N LYS A 64 10.76 0.38 12.57
CA LYS A 64 12.17 0.83 12.42
C LYS A 64 12.36 2.34 12.56
N LEU A 65 11.33 3.06 13.03
CA LEU A 65 11.42 4.52 13.16
C LEU A 65 12.55 4.99 14.08
N SER A 66 12.85 4.22 15.13
CA SER A 66 13.95 4.51 16.05
C SER A 66 15.32 4.47 15.37
N GLU A 67 15.45 3.85 14.19
CA GLU A 67 16.68 3.81 13.41
C GLU A 67 16.94 5.16 12.69
N ILE A 68 15.89 6.00 12.52
CA ILE A 68 16.02 7.31 11.89
C ILE A 68 16.52 8.31 12.92
N LYS A 69 17.78 8.74 12.77
CA LYS A 69 18.37 9.77 13.64
C LYS A 69 17.65 11.11 13.42
N ASN A 70 17.33 11.80 14.53
CA ASN A 70 16.71 13.12 14.51
C ASN A 70 15.38 13.21 13.72
N LEU A 71 14.59 12.15 13.75
CA LEU A 71 13.25 12.20 13.16
C LEU A 71 12.42 13.30 13.85
N ALA A 72 11.89 14.23 13.06
CA ALA A 72 11.05 15.31 13.60
C ALA A 72 9.79 14.76 14.27
N ASN A 73 9.38 15.37 15.39
CA ASN A 73 8.28 14.89 16.22
C ASN A 73 6.96 14.61 15.45
N PRO A 74 6.52 15.47 14.49
CA PRO A 74 5.29 15.21 13.74
C PRO A 74 5.28 13.86 13.02
N TRP A 75 6.43 13.34 12.59
CA TRP A 75 6.54 12.03 11.96
C TRP A 75 6.17 10.88 12.90
N ASN A 76 6.64 10.94 14.15
CA ASN A 76 6.32 9.90 15.13
C ASN A 76 4.82 9.82 15.41
N GLU A 77 4.17 10.98 15.61
CA GLU A 77 2.74 11.07 15.86
C GLU A 77 1.92 10.64 14.64
N PHE A 78 2.34 11.10 13.45
CA PHE A 78 1.71 10.73 12.19
C PHE A 78 1.73 9.21 11.96
N ILE A 79 2.87 8.58 12.13
CA ILE A 79 3.01 7.12 11.91
C ILE A 79 2.27 6.34 12.99
N LYS A 80 2.37 6.76 14.27
CA LYS A 80 1.65 6.14 15.38
C LYS A 80 0.14 6.18 15.15
N PHE A 81 -0.40 7.30 14.66
CA PHE A 81 -1.82 7.41 14.34
C PHE A 81 -2.21 6.43 13.23
N HIS A 82 -1.45 6.38 12.12
CA HIS A 82 -1.80 5.54 10.98
C HIS A 82 -1.50 4.04 11.17
N THR A 83 -0.97 3.65 12.32
CA THR A 83 -0.86 2.24 12.75
C THR A 83 -1.78 1.92 13.92
N SER A 84 -2.75 2.80 14.24
CA SER A 84 -3.65 2.68 15.38
C SER A 84 -5.00 2.07 15.03
N GLN A 85 -5.73 1.67 16.08
CA GLN A 85 -7.12 1.24 16.00
C GLN A 85 -8.05 2.36 15.47
N GLU A 86 -7.77 3.61 15.85
CA GLU A 86 -8.55 4.79 15.46
C GLU A 86 -8.50 5.00 13.94
N PHE A 87 -7.32 4.93 13.34
CA PHE A 87 -7.18 5.02 11.88
C PHE A 87 -7.92 3.89 11.16
N PHE A 88 -7.87 2.67 11.71
CA PHE A 88 -8.60 1.55 11.15
C PHE A 88 -10.12 1.75 11.22
N TYR A 89 -10.63 2.35 12.28
CA TYR A 89 -12.06 2.72 12.38
C TYR A 89 -12.46 3.74 11.31
N GLU A 90 -11.67 4.79 11.08
CA GLU A 90 -11.93 5.74 9.99
C GLU A 90 -11.95 5.04 8.62
N LEU A 91 -11.05 4.10 8.40
CA LEU A 91 -11.02 3.31 7.16
C LEU A 91 -12.28 2.44 7.01
N ILE A 92 -12.76 1.81 8.08
CA ILE A 92 -13.99 1.01 8.08
C ILE A 92 -15.23 1.89 7.82
N GLU A 93 -15.29 3.09 8.35
CA GLU A 93 -16.41 4.02 8.10
C GLU A 93 -16.58 4.30 6.59
N ILE A 94 -15.49 4.34 5.85
CA ILE A 94 -15.50 4.63 4.41
C ILE A 94 -15.62 3.34 3.59
N PHE A 95 -14.79 2.35 3.85
CA PHE A 95 -14.63 1.15 3.03
C PHE A 95 -15.40 -0.08 3.54
N GLY A 96 -15.96 -0.05 4.74
CA GLY A 96 -16.45 -1.24 5.43
C GLY A 96 -17.47 -2.06 4.63
N ASN A 97 -18.43 -1.40 3.98
CA ASN A 97 -19.41 -2.08 3.14
C ASN A 97 -18.77 -2.80 1.94
N GLU A 98 -17.78 -2.19 1.30
CA GLU A 98 -17.06 -2.81 0.18
C GLU A 98 -16.10 -3.91 0.64
N ILE A 99 -15.53 -3.79 1.85
CA ILE A 99 -14.75 -4.87 2.46
C ILE A 99 -15.62 -6.11 2.67
N ILE A 100 -16.80 -5.96 3.27
CA ILE A 100 -17.74 -7.07 3.49
C ILE A 100 -18.17 -7.67 2.17
N LYS A 101 -18.63 -6.84 1.23
CA LYS A 101 -19.12 -7.30 -0.10
C LYS A 101 -18.07 -8.10 -0.87
N LYS A 102 -16.79 -7.71 -0.79
CA LYS A 102 -15.70 -8.39 -1.50
C LYS A 102 -15.12 -9.58 -0.73
N ASN A 103 -15.36 -9.64 0.57
CA ASN A 103 -14.76 -10.63 1.48
C ASN A 103 -15.84 -11.29 2.39
N ASP A 104 -17.02 -11.54 1.84
CA ASP A 104 -18.21 -12.08 2.52
C ASP A 104 -17.97 -13.42 3.24
N ARG A 105 -16.96 -14.17 2.82
CA ARG A 105 -16.52 -15.41 3.48
C ARG A 105 -15.78 -15.18 4.80
N TYR A 106 -15.30 -13.96 5.06
CA TYR A 106 -14.54 -13.60 6.27
C TYR A 106 -15.30 -12.64 7.16
N PHE A 107 -16.08 -11.75 6.55
CA PHE A 107 -16.79 -10.67 7.24
C PHE A 107 -18.26 -10.69 6.83
N SER A 108 -19.16 -10.76 7.80
CA SER A 108 -20.61 -10.77 7.58
C SER A 108 -21.28 -9.44 7.96
N SER A 109 -20.58 -8.61 8.75
CA SER A 109 -21.12 -7.37 9.25
C SER A 109 -20.03 -6.31 9.50
N LEU A 110 -20.43 -5.03 9.64
CA LEU A 110 -19.52 -3.99 10.09
C LEU A 110 -18.98 -4.25 11.50
N ALA A 111 -19.77 -4.91 12.36
CA ALA A 111 -19.34 -5.28 13.70
C ALA A 111 -18.13 -6.24 13.67
N ASP A 112 -18.05 -7.15 12.68
CA ASP A 112 -16.91 -8.04 12.54
C ASP A 112 -15.62 -7.25 12.29
N LEU A 113 -15.68 -6.20 11.47
CA LEU A 113 -14.55 -5.32 11.19
C LEU A 113 -14.21 -4.42 12.40
N GLN A 114 -15.22 -3.88 13.08
CA GLN A 114 -15.03 -3.00 14.24
C GLN A 114 -14.43 -3.75 15.44
N ASN A 115 -14.68 -5.04 15.56
CA ASN A 115 -14.13 -5.89 16.62
C ASN A 115 -12.71 -6.40 16.32
N MET A 116 -12.15 -6.13 15.14
CA MET A 116 -10.79 -6.54 14.81
C MET A 116 -9.77 -5.82 15.68
N ARG A 117 -8.86 -6.58 16.27
CA ARG A 117 -7.73 -6.06 17.04
C ARG A 117 -6.61 -5.67 16.09
N VAL A 118 -6.26 -4.40 16.10
CA VAL A 118 -5.20 -3.84 15.26
C VAL A 118 -3.86 -3.94 15.99
N GLY A 119 -2.84 -4.44 15.29
CA GLY A 119 -1.44 -4.40 15.73
C GLY A 119 -0.56 -3.69 14.70
N THR A 120 0.67 -3.39 15.09
CA THR A 120 1.70 -2.80 14.21
C THR A 120 2.57 -3.90 13.62
N ARG A 121 2.76 -3.88 12.33
CA ARG A 121 3.59 -4.85 11.61
C ARG A 121 5.04 -4.84 12.13
N ASP A 122 5.63 -6.04 12.21
CA ASP A 122 6.99 -6.30 12.72
C ASP A 122 7.22 -5.92 14.22
N ILE A 123 6.17 -5.43 14.91
CA ILE A 123 6.13 -5.25 16.38
C ILE A 123 5.18 -6.29 16.97
N ASP A 124 3.97 -6.36 16.44
CA ASP A 124 2.92 -7.25 16.91
C ASP A 124 2.80 -8.51 16.05
N SER A 125 1.99 -9.46 16.52
CA SER A 125 1.81 -10.76 15.84
C SER A 125 0.36 -11.01 15.49
N LEU A 126 0.12 -11.54 14.28
CA LEU A 126 -1.18 -12.06 13.83
C LEU A 126 -1.71 -13.26 14.65
N LYS A 127 -0.97 -13.73 15.68
CA LYS A 127 -1.51 -14.66 16.68
C LYS A 127 -2.43 -13.97 17.67
N ASN A 128 -2.17 -12.69 17.95
CA ASN A 128 -2.86 -11.90 18.96
C ASN A 128 -3.66 -10.75 18.38
N HIS A 129 -3.49 -10.44 17.08
CA HIS A 129 -4.14 -9.35 16.36
C HIS A 129 -4.77 -9.90 15.09
N ASP A 130 -5.84 -9.28 14.64
CA ASP A 130 -6.63 -9.72 13.51
C ASP A 130 -6.18 -9.04 12.20
N ILE A 131 -5.54 -7.88 12.31
CA ILE A 131 -4.89 -7.14 11.23
C ILE A 131 -3.63 -6.46 11.75
N LEU A 132 -2.57 -6.41 10.92
CA LEU A 132 -1.38 -5.63 11.20
C LEU A 132 -1.29 -4.45 10.24
N LEU A 133 -1.18 -3.24 10.78
CA LEU A 133 -0.97 -2.01 10.02
C LEU A 133 0.52 -1.69 9.94
N ASP A 134 0.92 -1.10 8.82
CA ASP A 134 2.24 -0.50 8.65
C ASP A 134 2.13 0.84 7.94
N THR A 135 2.93 1.80 8.38
CA THR A 135 3.04 3.12 7.78
C THR A 135 4.52 3.36 7.51
N GLN A 136 4.90 3.24 6.24
CA GLN A 136 6.30 3.25 5.83
C GLN A 136 6.67 4.62 5.25
N ILE A 137 7.75 5.22 5.76
CA ILE A 137 8.41 6.31 5.06
C ILE A 137 9.17 5.70 3.88
N SER A 138 8.88 6.13 2.67
CA SER A 138 9.33 5.46 1.45
C SER A 138 9.94 6.43 0.45
N THR A 139 10.99 5.97 -0.24
CA THR A 139 11.56 6.70 -1.37
C THR A 139 11.77 5.80 -2.58
N ASN A 140 11.82 6.44 -3.76
CA ASN A 140 12.54 5.87 -4.89
C ASN A 140 13.77 6.74 -5.15
N SER A 141 14.93 6.12 -5.28
CA SER A 141 16.20 6.82 -5.49
C SER A 141 16.21 7.66 -6.78
N ALA A 142 17.26 8.46 -6.97
CA ALA A 142 17.55 9.15 -8.21
C ALA A 142 17.50 8.22 -9.43
N VAL A 143 17.22 8.77 -10.60
CA VAL A 143 17.09 8.04 -11.87
C VAL A 143 18.25 8.37 -12.77
N THR A 144 19.11 7.40 -13.04
CA THR A 144 20.26 7.51 -13.93
C THR A 144 19.96 7.03 -15.35
N SER A 145 18.93 6.20 -15.50
CA SER A 145 18.34 5.77 -16.78
C SER A 145 16.84 5.61 -16.63
N ILE A 146 16.07 6.03 -17.63
CA ILE A 146 14.60 5.99 -17.61
C ILE A 146 14.11 4.60 -17.19
N SER A 147 13.31 4.53 -16.14
CA SER A 147 12.80 3.26 -15.61
C SER A 147 11.53 3.45 -14.79
N SER A 148 10.71 2.39 -14.73
CA SER A 148 9.63 2.24 -13.76
C SER A 148 10.12 1.44 -12.55
N VAL A 149 9.63 1.80 -11.38
CA VAL A 149 9.92 1.06 -10.14
C VAL A 149 9.17 -0.26 -10.13
N ARG A 150 7.97 -0.28 -10.69
CA ARG A 150 7.10 -1.44 -10.68
C ARG A 150 6.11 -1.40 -11.86
N GLU A 151 6.07 -2.50 -12.59
CA GLU A 151 5.14 -2.73 -13.68
C GLU A 151 3.72 -3.01 -13.16
N ILE A 152 2.78 -3.27 -14.08
CA ILE A 152 1.38 -3.53 -13.74
C ILE A 152 1.28 -4.78 -12.87
N HIS A 153 0.71 -4.63 -11.69
CA HIS A 153 0.57 -5.70 -10.70
C HIS A 153 -0.64 -5.46 -9.79
N VAL A 154 -0.97 -6.45 -8.99
CA VAL A 154 -1.74 -6.31 -7.75
C VAL A 154 -0.82 -6.54 -6.56
N ASP A 155 -1.18 -6.02 -5.42
CA ASP A 155 -0.41 -6.20 -4.20
C ASP A 155 -0.52 -7.63 -3.64
N HIS A 156 0.24 -7.90 -2.57
CA HIS A 156 0.25 -9.21 -1.92
C HIS A 156 -1.16 -9.60 -1.49
N THR A 157 -1.50 -10.88 -1.68
CA THR A 157 -2.86 -11.40 -1.53
C THR A 157 -3.44 -11.33 -0.12
N ASN A 158 -2.59 -11.16 0.90
CA ASN A 158 -2.99 -10.99 2.29
C ASN A 158 -3.20 -9.52 2.71
N LYS A 159 -2.93 -8.55 1.83
CA LYS A 159 -3.23 -7.15 2.12
C LYS A 159 -4.72 -6.88 1.96
N LEU A 160 -5.34 -6.29 2.97
CA LEU A 160 -6.71 -5.80 2.90
C LEU A 160 -6.80 -4.52 2.09
N PHE A 161 -5.86 -3.61 2.35
CA PHE A 161 -5.74 -2.34 1.65
C PHE A 161 -4.27 -1.94 1.48
N SER A 162 -4.06 -1.05 0.53
CA SER A 162 -2.81 -0.30 0.34
C SER A 162 -3.10 1.16 0.07
N GLY A 163 -2.17 2.04 0.43
CA GLY A 163 -2.31 3.46 0.15
C GLY A 163 -0.96 4.15 0.04
N MET A 164 -0.96 5.34 -0.56
CA MET A 164 0.21 6.20 -0.65
C MET A 164 -0.19 7.66 -0.44
N LEU A 165 0.60 8.37 0.37
CA LEU A 165 0.57 9.83 0.48
C LEU A 165 1.84 10.37 -0.17
N TYR A 166 1.71 11.14 -1.22
CA TYR A 166 2.85 11.80 -1.86
C TYR A 166 3.26 13.04 -1.07
N LEU A 167 4.56 13.11 -0.78
CA LEU A 167 5.21 14.24 -0.12
C LEU A 167 6.33 14.77 -1.03
N ARG A 168 5.95 15.15 -2.27
CA ARG A 168 6.88 15.65 -3.28
C ARG A 168 7.63 16.87 -2.76
N GLN A 169 8.95 16.85 -2.86
CA GLN A 169 9.78 17.94 -2.41
C GLN A 169 9.51 19.19 -3.25
N PRO A 170 9.63 20.42 -2.67
CA PRO A 170 9.31 21.66 -3.38
C PRO A 170 10.21 21.92 -4.59
N ASP A 171 11.47 21.45 -4.56
CA ASP A 171 12.47 21.58 -5.60
C ASP A 171 12.45 20.41 -6.60
N ASP A 172 11.62 19.39 -6.38
CA ASP A 172 11.53 18.24 -7.29
C ASP A 172 10.75 18.61 -8.55
N ASP A 173 11.47 18.82 -9.65
CA ASP A 173 10.95 19.11 -10.98
C ASP A 173 10.85 17.86 -11.88
N SER A 174 11.11 16.66 -11.33
CA SER A 174 11.17 15.42 -12.08
C SER A 174 9.85 15.06 -12.79
N ASN A 175 9.95 14.44 -13.95
CA ASN A 175 8.84 13.90 -14.72
C ASN A 175 8.62 12.41 -14.44
N GLY A 176 7.34 11.97 -14.49
CA GLY A 176 6.95 10.58 -14.21
C GLY A 176 6.75 10.28 -12.74
N GLY A 177 6.75 8.99 -12.38
CA GLY A 177 6.49 8.56 -11.01
C GLY A 177 5.02 8.64 -10.58
N ASN A 178 4.10 8.91 -11.51
CA ASN A 178 2.67 8.90 -11.28
C ASN A 178 2.17 7.47 -11.04
N LEU A 179 1.04 7.30 -10.35
CA LEU A 179 0.40 6.00 -10.22
C LEU A 179 -0.70 5.86 -11.28
N ASN A 180 -0.59 4.83 -12.08
CA ASN A 180 -1.63 4.42 -13.01
C ASN A 180 -2.51 3.34 -12.35
N LEU A 181 -3.84 3.51 -12.47
CA LEU A 181 -4.83 2.50 -12.15
C LEU A 181 -5.32 1.88 -13.45
N TYR A 182 -5.45 0.55 -13.48
CA TYR A 182 -5.85 -0.19 -14.65
C TYR A 182 -7.11 -1.00 -14.40
N GLN A 183 -7.84 -1.29 -15.48
CA GLN A 183 -8.93 -2.24 -15.48
C GLN A 183 -8.61 -3.41 -16.42
N TRP A 184 -9.11 -4.58 -16.09
CA TRP A 184 -9.07 -5.70 -17.02
C TRP A 184 -9.88 -5.36 -18.27
N LYS A 185 -9.39 -5.76 -19.45
CA LYS A 185 -10.17 -5.67 -20.69
C LYS A 185 -11.44 -6.51 -20.58
N ASP A 186 -12.45 -6.16 -21.35
CA ASP A 186 -13.71 -6.90 -21.40
C ASP A 186 -13.50 -8.37 -21.74
N GLY A 187 -14.36 -9.22 -21.18
CA GLY A 187 -14.33 -10.66 -21.40
C GLY A 187 -13.43 -11.46 -20.44
N TYR A 188 -12.60 -10.81 -19.61
CA TYR A 188 -11.80 -11.53 -18.60
C TYR A 188 -12.65 -11.92 -17.40
N ILE A 189 -12.90 -13.22 -17.24
CA ILE A 189 -13.53 -13.78 -16.02
C ILE A 189 -12.48 -14.07 -14.95
N LEU A 190 -12.92 -14.32 -13.71
CA LEU A 190 -12.03 -14.54 -12.55
C LEU A 190 -10.97 -15.61 -12.81
N ARG A 191 -11.32 -16.72 -13.50
CA ARG A 191 -10.37 -17.79 -13.83
C ARG A 191 -9.22 -17.28 -14.70
N ASP A 192 -9.52 -16.41 -15.67
CA ASP A 192 -8.51 -15.87 -16.59
C ASP A 192 -7.64 -14.85 -15.87
N LYS A 193 -8.23 -13.98 -15.03
CA LYS A 193 -7.50 -13.04 -14.17
C LYS A 193 -6.50 -13.78 -13.27
N LEU A 194 -6.93 -14.86 -12.62
CA LEU A 194 -6.05 -15.69 -11.78
C LEU A 194 -4.96 -16.41 -12.58
N LYS A 195 -5.20 -16.76 -13.85
CA LYS A 195 -4.21 -17.36 -14.74
C LYS A 195 -3.10 -16.37 -15.10
N TYR A 196 -3.47 -15.10 -15.34
CA TYR A 196 -2.53 -14.05 -15.75
C TYR A 196 -1.97 -13.26 -14.57
N TYR A 197 -2.49 -13.46 -13.36
CA TYR A 197 -1.93 -12.87 -12.16
C TYR A 197 -0.48 -13.33 -11.97
N LYS A 198 0.44 -12.36 -12.00
CA LYS A 198 1.86 -12.52 -11.77
C LYS A 198 2.40 -11.27 -11.09
N GLU A 199 3.68 -11.29 -10.73
CA GLU A 199 4.39 -10.11 -10.21
C GLU A 199 4.41 -8.94 -11.21
N SER A 200 4.29 -9.22 -12.51
CA SER A 200 4.19 -8.26 -13.61
C SER A 200 3.18 -8.76 -14.63
N LEU A 201 2.17 -7.95 -14.91
CA LEU A 201 1.12 -8.24 -15.89
C LEU A 201 1.41 -7.49 -17.20
N ASP A 202 1.28 -8.20 -18.32
CA ASP A 202 1.42 -7.60 -19.65
C ASP A 202 0.26 -6.61 -19.92
N SER A 203 0.59 -5.44 -20.46
CA SER A 203 -0.36 -4.36 -20.76
C SER A 203 -1.43 -4.76 -21.80
N ARG A 204 -1.21 -5.81 -22.60
CA ARG A 204 -2.22 -6.33 -23.56
C ARG A 204 -3.51 -6.82 -22.90
N HIS A 205 -3.48 -7.13 -21.60
CA HIS A 205 -4.62 -7.67 -20.83
C HIS A 205 -5.46 -6.61 -20.14
N VAL A 206 -5.02 -5.38 -20.15
CA VAL A 206 -5.62 -4.28 -19.36
C VAL A 206 -5.68 -2.99 -20.15
N ASP A 207 -6.55 -2.08 -19.70
CA ASP A 207 -6.63 -0.70 -20.16
C ASP A 207 -6.30 0.25 -19.02
N LEU A 208 -5.64 1.36 -19.33
CA LEU A 208 -5.44 2.44 -18.38
C LEU A 208 -6.81 3.05 -18.03
N TYR A 209 -7.14 3.05 -16.76
CA TYR A 209 -8.38 3.65 -16.27
C TYR A 209 -8.17 5.10 -15.82
N LYS A 210 -7.17 5.33 -14.95
CA LYS A 210 -6.91 6.65 -14.36
C LYS A 210 -5.45 6.81 -13.99
N GLN A 211 -4.95 8.03 -14.04
CA GLN A 211 -3.63 8.36 -13.54
C GLN A 211 -3.74 9.30 -12.33
N VAL A 212 -3.04 8.97 -11.24
CA VAL A 212 -2.87 9.80 -10.06
C VAL A 212 -1.51 10.47 -10.12
N THR A 213 -1.49 11.78 -10.23
CA THR A 213 -0.26 12.56 -10.37
C THR A 213 0.57 12.49 -9.09
N TYR A 214 1.88 12.33 -9.22
CA TYR A 214 2.85 12.48 -8.13
C TYR A 214 2.93 13.97 -7.74
N LYS A 215 2.03 14.39 -6.88
CA LYS A 215 1.89 15.77 -6.39
C LYS A 215 1.89 15.78 -4.86
N ASN A 216 2.56 16.78 -4.26
CA ASN A 216 2.58 16.93 -2.80
C ASN A 216 1.17 16.93 -2.21
N ASN A 217 1.01 16.31 -1.04
CA ASN A 217 -0.23 16.20 -0.27
C ASN A 217 -1.40 15.54 -1.06
N THR A 218 -1.07 14.64 -1.99
CA THR A 218 -2.05 13.80 -2.68
C THR A 218 -1.98 12.40 -2.11
N CYS A 219 -3.12 11.90 -1.61
CA CYS A 219 -3.26 10.54 -1.09
C CYS A 219 -4.11 9.70 -2.04
N ILE A 220 -3.70 8.45 -2.21
CA ILE A 220 -4.55 7.38 -2.75
C ILE A 220 -4.57 6.23 -1.75
N ILE A 221 -5.75 5.67 -1.51
CA ILE A 221 -5.94 4.46 -0.72
C ILE A 221 -6.97 3.57 -1.43
N PHE A 222 -6.73 2.26 -1.46
CA PHE A 222 -7.59 1.32 -2.18
C PHE A 222 -7.66 -0.04 -1.49
N LEU A 223 -8.79 -0.73 -1.70
CA LEU A 223 -8.94 -2.13 -1.30
C LEU A 223 -8.22 -3.04 -2.28
N ASN A 224 -7.44 -3.95 -1.73
CA ASN A 224 -6.72 -4.91 -2.54
C ASN A 224 -7.65 -6.03 -3.04
N SER A 225 -7.45 -6.44 -4.27
CA SER A 225 -8.17 -7.52 -4.94
C SER A 225 -7.44 -7.91 -6.23
N ILE A 226 -7.90 -8.95 -6.91
CA ILE A 226 -7.38 -9.32 -8.24
C ILE A 226 -7.63 -8.21 -9.29
N ASP A 227 -8.54 -7.28 -9.01
CA ASP A 227 -8.86 -6.15 -9.87
C ASP A 227 -8.07 -4.89 -9.53
N ALA A 228 -7.37 -4.84 -8.38
CA ALA A 228 -6.63 -3.68 -7.91
C ALA A 228 -5.29 -3.49 -8.64
N LEU A 229 -5.37 -3.46 -9.98
CA LEU A 229 -4.22 -3.37 -10.87
C LEU A 229 -3.68 -1.95 -10.93
N HIS A 230 -2.39 -1.82 -10.63
CA HIS A 230 -1.72 -0.53 -10.65
C HIS A 230 -0.25 -0.64 -11.05
N ALA A 231 0.33 0.47 -11.50
CA ALA A 231 1.75 0.59 -11.83
C ALA A 231 2.23 2.01 -11.59
N VAL A 232 3.55 2.17 -11.47
CA VAL A 232 4.18 3.48 -11.43
C VAL A 232 4.69 3.83 -12.82
N THR A 233 4.37 5.03 -13.32
CA THR A 233 4.90 5.47 -14.63
C THR A 233 6.41 5.59 -14.60
N PRO A 234 7.11 5.34 -15.73
CA PRO A 234 8.53 5.57 -15.82
C PRO A 234 8.90 6.98 -15.36
N ARG A 235 10.02 7.10 -14.66
CA ARG A 235 10.62 8.38 -14.29
C ARG A 235 11.75 8.69 -15.26
N GLU A 236 11.84 9.94 -15.70
CA GLU A 236 12.95 10.47 -16.47
C GLU A 236 14.20 10.61 -15.59
N ILE A 237 15.35 10.82 -16.23
CA ILE A 237 16.63 11.03 -15.53
C ILE A 237 16.51 12.24 -14.61
N THR A 238 16.84 12.06 -13.34
CA THR A 238 16.74 13.08 -12.31
C THR A 238 17.60 12.74 -11.09
N ASN A 239 18.13 13.75 -10.42
CA ASN A 239 18.80 13.60 -9.13
C ASN A 239 17.84 13.58 -7.94
N HIS A 240 16.56 13.96 -8.14
CA HIS A 240 15.57 13.98 -7.08
C HIS A 240 15.12 12.57 -6.71
N GLN A 241 14.89 12.35 -5.43
CA GLN A 241 14.22 11.15 -4.93
C GLN A 241 12.71 11.38 -4.97
N ARG A 242 11.94 10.34 -5.33
CA ARG A 242 10.50 10.36 -5.19
C ARG A 242 10.14 9.98 -3.75
N THR A 243 9.48 10.87 -3.02
CA THR A 243 9.19 10.75 -1.59
C THR A 243 7.70 10.55 -1.33
N PHE A 244 7.35 9.58 -0.49
CA PHE A 244 5.97 9.24 -0.15
C PHE A 244 5.88 8.44 1.15
N VAL A 245 4.68 8.36 1.71
CA VAL A 245 4.35 7.41 2.77
C VAL A 245 3.49 6.30 2.19
N ASN A 246 3.77 5.06 2.55
CA ASN A 246 3.03 3.89 2.12
C ASN A 246 2.25 3.30 3.30
N PHE A 247 0.95 3.07 3.13
CA PHE A 247 0.05 2.51 4.13
C PHE A 247 -0.35 1.09 3.75
N ILE A 248 -0.31 0.18 4.70
CA ILE A 248 -0.60 -1.24 4.47
C ILE A 248 -1.44 -1.79 5.62
N GLY A 249 -2.44 -2.63 5.30
CA GLY A 249 -3.13 -3.46 6.28
C GLY A 249 -3.04 -4.93 5.86
N GLU A 250 -2.38 -5.78 6.68
CA GLU A 250 -2.15 -7.19 6.40
C GLU A 250 -3.00 -8.10 7.29
N LEU A 251 -3.69 -9.06 6.65
CA LEU A 251 -4.50 -10.10 7.27
C LEU A 251 -3.71 -11.40 7.42
N PRO A 252 -4.11 -12.32 8.32
CA PRO A 252 -3.47 -13.64 8.48
C PRO A 252 -3.74 -14.61 7.33
N TYR A 253 -4.53 -14.22 6.33
CA TYR A 253 -4.96 -15.07 5.22
C TYR A 253 -5.03 -14.31 3.89
N ASP A 254 -4.99 -15.05 2.79
CA ASP A 254 -5.14 -14.52 1.44
C ASP A 254 -6.61 -14.20 1.14
N ILE A 255 -6.91 -13.02 0.63
CA ILE A 255 -8.29 -12.56 0.38
C ILE A 255 -8.83 -12.90 -1.01
N PHE A 256 -7.99 -13.16 -2.03
CA PHE A 256 -8.49 -13.45 -3.38
C PHE A 256 -7.84 -14.65 -4.10
N ILE A 257 -6.70 -15.19 -3.66
CA ILE A 257 -6.10 -16.42 -4.18
C ILE A 257 -6.21 -17.50 -3.12
N LYS A 258 -7.00 -18.56 -3.39
CA LYS A 258 -6.87 -19.79 -2.61
C LYS A 258 -5.54 -20.42 -2.98
N ARG A 259 -4.59 -20.48 -2.05
CA ARG A 259 -3.47 -21.42 -2.18
C ARG A 259 -4.07 -22.81 -2.34
N ASN A 260 -4.01 -23.37 -3.55
CA ASN A 260 -4.55 -24.71 -3.80
C ASN A 260 -3.99 -25.67 -2.75
N PHE A 261 -4.86 -26.40 -2.08
CA PHE A 261 -4.53 -27.46 -1.12
C PHE A 261 -3.46 -28.41 -1.67
N PHE A 262 -3.49 -28.71 -2.97
CA PHE A 262 -2.51 -29.51 -3.70
C PHE A 262 -1.12 -28.86 -3.77
N ILE A 263 -1.00 -27.54 -3.89
CA ILE A 263 0.31 -26.84 -3.88
C ILE A 263 0.92 -26.91 -2.47
N ARG A 264 0.11 -26.82 -1.41
CA ARG A 264 0.57 -26.99 -0.03
C ARG A 264 1.07 -28.41 0.24
N ILE A 265 0.37 -29.44 -0.26
CA ILE A 265 0.82 -30.85 -0.18
C ILE A 265 2.13 -31.02 -0.95
N PHE A 266 2.20 -30.52 -2.18
CA PHE A 266 3.41 -30.64 -3.02
C PHE A 266 4.63 -29.93 -2.41
N GLN A 267 4.43 -28.74 -1.82
CA GLN A 267 5.51 -28.04 -1.12
C GLN A 267 5.92 -28.73 0.18
N ARG A 268 4.98 -29.31 0.93
CA ARG A 268 5.27 -30.14 2.11
C ARG A 268 6.03 -31.40 1.73
N CYS A 269 5.61 -32.10 0.66
CA CYS A 269 6.32 -33.28 0.13
C CYS A 269 7.72 -32.93 -0.33
N LYS A 270 7.94 -31.82 -1.06
CA LYS A 270 9.28 -31.33 -1.42
C LYS A 270 10.15 -31.02 -0.21
N ALA A 271 9.59 -30.38 0.82
CA ALA A 271 10.31 -30.08 2.06
C ALA A 271 10.68 -31.34 2.84
N LEU A 272 9.80 -32.36 2.86
CA LEU A 272 10.08 -33.66 3.46
C LEU A 272 11.18 -34.41 2.72
N ILE A 273 11.11 -34.47 1.39
CA ILE A 273 12.12 -35.09 0.53
C ILE A 273 13.49 -34.41 0.72
N ARG A 274 13.52 -33.08 0.85
CA ARG A 274 14.76 -32.32 1.10
C ARG A 274 15.34 -32.63 2.49
N LYS A 275 14.48 -32.79 3.52
CA LYS A 275 14.92 -33.20 4.85
C LYS A 275 15.46 -34.62 4.87
N LEU A 276 14.84 -35.56 4.14
CA LEU A 276 15.32 -36.94 4.00
C LEU A 276 16.65 -37.02 3.23
N LYS A 277 16.85 -36.20 2.18
CA LYS A 277 18.13 -36.15 1.44
C LYS A 277 19.28 -35.54 2.24
N ASN A 278 18.98 -34.69 3.23
CA ASN A 278 20.02 -34.10 4.10
C ASN A 278 20.29 -34.95 5.35
N ALA A 279 19.55 -36.03 5.58
CA ALA A 279 19.71 -36.96 6.70
C ALA A 279 20.35 -38.31 6.31
N LEU A 280 20.65 -38.49 4.99
CA LEU A 280 21.46 -39.57 4.40
C LEU A 280 22.81 -39.00 3.97
#